data_3cce8e190f64201994c0ae4a61301a0f
#
_entry.id   3cce8e190f64201994c0ae4a61301a0f
#
_cell.length_a   1.000
_cell.length_b   1.000
_cell.length_c   1.000
_cell.angle_alpha   90.00
_cell.angle_beta   90.00
_cell.angle_gamma   90.00
#
_symmetry.space_group_name_H-M   'P 1'
#
loop_
_entity.id
_entity.type
_entity.pdbx_description
1 polymer ?
#
loop_
_entity_poly.entity_id
_entity_poly.type
_entity_poly.pdbx_seq_one_letter_code
_entity_poly.pdbx_strand_id
1 'polypeptide(L)'
;QKRQIWVGAGIGITPFIARMKALAAASDGKTIDLFHPTAVYDEHAIGLITRDAEAAGVRLHVLWSQRDGLLNATRLTGQVPDWQDADIWFCGPAPFGQSLKKDLMAMGLPQGRFHQELFQMR
;
A
#
# COMPACT_ATOMS: atom_id res chain seq x y z
N GLN A 1 -7.85 13.05 -0.61
CA GLN A 1 -6.68 13.04 -1.48
C GLN A 1 -6.83 12.01 -2.59
N LYS A 2 -6.70 12.42 -3.83
CA LYS A 2 -6.84 11.51 -4.96
C LYS A 2 -5.62 10.61 -5.15
N ARG A 3 -4.44 11.12 -4.81
CA ARG A 3 -3.22 10.33 -4.85
C ARG A 3 -3.09 9.55 -3.55
N GLN A 4 -3.03 8.23 -3.65
CA GLN A 4 -2.90 7.38 -2.47
C GLN A 4 -1.82 6.34 -2.66
N ILE A 5 -1.18 5.99 -1.56
CA ILE A 5 -0.27 4.85 -1.47
C ILE A 5 -0.82 3.95 -0.37
N TRP A 6 -1.03 2.69 -0.71
CA TRP A 6 -1.49 1.68 0.24
C TRP A 6 -0.34 0.73 0.55
N VAL A 7 -0.21 0.36 1.83
CA VAL A 7 0.76 -0.64 2.26
C VAL A 7 0.01 -1.71 3.04
N GLY A 8 -0.11 -2.89 2.46
CA GLY A 8 -0.76 -4.04 3.09
C GLY A 8 0.28 -5.14 3.34
N ALA A 9 0.78 -5.21 4.57
CA ALA A 9 1.85 -6.13 4.96
C ALA A 9 1.27 -7.46 5.43
N GLY A 10 1.67 -8.56 4.79
CA GLY A 10 1.17 -9.89 5.11
C GLY A 10 -0.34 -9.96 5.01
N ILE A 11 -1.01 -10.41 6.08
CA ILE A 11 -2.48 -10.47 6.11
C ILE A 11 -3.13 -9.09 6.09
N GLY A 12 -2.37 -8.02 6.30
CA GLY A 12 -2.85 -6.65 6.20
C GLY A 12 -3.28 -6.25 4.79
N ILE A 13 -3.10 -7.11 3.80
CA ILE A 13 -3.60 -6.89 2.44
C ILE A 13 -5.12 -6.97 2.35
N THR A 14 -5.77 -7.69 3.28
CA THR A 14 -7.20 -8.02 3.19
C THR A 14 -8.12 -6.79 3.04
N PRO A 15 -7.99 -5.73 3.84
CA PRO A 15 -8.84 -4.55 3.67
C PRO A 15 -8.67 -3.88 2.30
N PHE A 16 -7.45 -3.92 1.76
CA PHE A 16 -7.17 -3.33 0.46
C PHE A 16 -7.76 -4.15 -0.69
N ILE A 17 -7.82 -5.49 -0.54
CA ILE A 17 -8.50 -6.34 -1.51
C ILE A 17 -9.98 -5.95 -1.59
N ALA A 18 -10.64 -5.80 -0.45
CA ALA A 18 -12.04 -5.37 -0.41
C ALA A 18 -12.21 -4.00 -1.07
N ARG A 19 -11.30 -3.08 -0.81
CA ARG A 19 -11.35 -1.74 -1.40
C ARG A 19 -11.15 -1.77 -2.91
N MET A 20 -10.24 -2.60 -3.40
CA MET A 20 -10.03 -2.77 -4.84
C MET A 20 -11.27 -3.32 -5.54
N LYS A 21 -11.96 -4.27 -4.92
CA LYS A 21 -13.20 -4.80 -5.49
C LYS A 21 -14.29 -3.72 -5.59
N ALA A 22 -14.39 -2.85 -4.60
CA ALA A 22 -15.31 -1.71 -4.65
C ALA A 22 -14.94 -0.74 -5.75
N LEU A 23 -13.66 -0.43 -5.93
CA LEU A 23 -13.18 0.49 -6.98
C LEU A 23 -13.36 -0.08 -8.37
N ALA A 24 -13.24 -1.41 -8.54
CA ALA A 24 -13.50 -2.06 -9.82
C ALA A 24 -14.96 -1.91 -10.25
N ALA A 25 -15.87 -1.91 -9.27
CA ALA A 25 -17.31 -1.73 -9.53
C ALA A 25 -17.67 -0.25 -9.77
N ALA A 26 -17.01 0.68 -9.06
CA ALA A 26 -17.32 2.10 -9.14
C ALA A 26 -16.05 2.92 -8.87
N SER A 27 -15.34 3.26 -9.95
CA SER A 27 -14.12 4.06 -9.86
C SER A 27 -14.42 5.46 -9.30
N ASP A 28 -13.54 5.95 -8.44
CA ASP A 28 -13.65 7.28 -7.84
C ASP A 28 -12.55 8.25 -8.33
N GLY A 29 -11.79 7.85 -9.35
CA GLY A 29 -10.77 8.70 -9.96
C GLY A 29 -9.46 8.79 -9.18
N LYS A 30 -9.28 7.97 -8.14
CA LYS A 30 -8.02 7.96 -7.40
C LYS A 30 -6.89 7.31 -8.20
N THR A 31 -5.67 7.78 -7.97
CA THR A 31 -4.44 7.16 -8.47
C THR A 31 -3.77 6.47 -7.28
N ILE A 32 -3.62 5.15 -7.38
CA ILE A 32 -3.24 4.34 -6.22
C ILE A 32 -2.08 3.41 -6.56
N ASP A 33 -1.05 3.42 -5.72
CA ASP A 33 -0.01 2.39 -5.68
C ASP A 33 -0.23 1.55 -4.43
N LEU A 34 -0.23 0.23 -4.57
CA LEU A 34 -0.36 -0.71 -3.45
C LEU A 34 0.92 -1.50 -3.31
N PHE A 35 1.56 -1.38 -2.14
CA PHE A 35 2.73 -2.17 -1.77
C PHE A 35 2.29 -3.33 -0.89
N HIS A 36 2.68 -4.54 -1.28
CA HIS A 36 2.36 -5.75 -0.53
C HIS A 36 3.64 -6.49 -0.13
N PRO A 37 4.29 -6.08 0.98
CA PRO A 37 5.38 -6.86 1.53
C PRO A 37 4.83 -8.12 2.19
N THR A 38 5.42 -9.28 1.87
CA THR A 38 4.98 -10.56 2.38
C THR A 38 6.16 -11.52 2.57
N ALA A 39 6.11 -12.31 3.65
CA ALA A 39 7.09 -13.36 3.90
C ALA A 39 6.74 -14.65 3.14
N VAL A 40 5.49 -14.79 2.71
CA VAL A 40 5.00 -15.99 1.99
C VAL A 40 4.53 -15.58 0.60
N TYR A 41 5.03 -16.25 -0.42
CA TYR A 41 4.59 -16.02 -1.79
C TYR A 41 3.78 -17.23 -2.27
N ASP A 42 2.46 -17.05 -2.32
CA ASP A 42 1.53 -18.04 -2.85
C ASP A 42 1.07 -17.54 -4.23
N GLU A 43 1.46 -18.26 -5.27
CA GLU A 43 1.17 -17.83 -6.66
C GLU A 43 -0.32 -17.65 -6.92
N HIS A 44 -1.16 -18.52 -6.34
CA HIS A 44 -2.61 -18.40 -6.53
C HIS A 44 -3.15 -17.15 -5.87
N ALA A 45 -2.79 -16.92 -4.60
CA ALA A 45 -3.23 -15.74 -3.86
C ALA A 45 -2.73 -14.45 -4.51
N ILE A 46 -1.46 -14.40 -4.91
CA ILE A 46 -0.89 -13.23 -5.57
C ILE A 46 -1.56 -13.00 -6.92
N GLY A 47 -1.90 -14.07 -7.64
CA GLY A 47 -2.63 -13.96 -8.91
C GLY A 47 -4.01 -13.32 -8.74
N LEU A 48 -4.72 -13.67 -7.66
CA LEU A 48 -6.02 -13.05 -7.36
C LEU A 48 -5.87 -11.57 -7.02
N ILE A 49 -4.88 -11.23 -6.21
CA ILE A 49 -4.60 -9.83 -5.85
C ILE A 49 -4.25 -9.02 -7.10
N THR A 50 -3.44 -9.60 -7.99
CA THR A 50 -3.05 -8.97 -9.25
C THR A 50 -4.27 -8.65 -10.11
N ARG A 51 -5.21 -9.58 -10.22
CA ARG A 51 -6.46 -9.37 -10.97
C ARG A 51 -7.31 -8.27 -10.36
N ASP A 52 -7.42 -8.25 -9.02
CA ASP A 52 -8.17 -7.22 -8.33
C ASP A 52 -7.53 -5.83 -8.56
N ALA A 53 -6.21 -5.76 -8.54
CA ALA A 53 -5.49 -4.51 -8.77
C ALA A 53 -5.69 -4.02 -10.22
N GLU A 54 -5.59 -4.91 -11.19
CA GLU A 54 -5.81 -4.56 -12.59
C GLU A 54 -7.22 -4.04 -12.82
N ALA A 55 -8.22 -4.73 -12.26
CA ALA A 55 -9.61 -4.32 -12.40
C ALA A 55 -9.89 -2.96 -11.74
N ALA A 56 -9.19 -2.65 -10.66
CA ALA A 56 -9.36 -1.40 -9.92
C ALA A 56 -8.48 -0.25 -10.46
N GLY A 57 -7.58 -0.53 -11.40
CA GLY A 57 -6.63 0.46 -11.88
C GLY A 57 -5.55 0.81 -10.86
N VAL A 58 -5.22 -0.12 -9.97
CA VAL A 58 -4.22 0.04 -8.92
C VAL A 58 -2.89 -0.55 -9.39
N ARG A 59 -1.80 0.20 -9.19
CA ARG A 59 -0.46 -0.30 -9.47
C ARG A 59 0.04 -1.13 -8.29
N LEU A 60 0.20 -2.43 -8.50
CA LEU A 60 0.59 -3.37 -7.45
C LEU A 60 2.11 -3.58 -7.44
N HIS A 61 2.71 -3.49 -6.25
CA HIS A 61 4.11 -3.79 -5.99
C HIS A 61 4.17 -4.90 -4.94
N VAL A 62 4.50 -6.12 -5.35
CA VAL A 62 4.67 -7.24 -4.43
C VAL A 62 6.13 -7.38 -4.07
N LEU A 63 6.42 -7.39 -2.77
CA LEU A 63 7.77 -7.62 -2.26
C LEU A 63 7.77 -8.90 -1.42
N TRP A 64 8.24 -9.99 -2.03
CA TRP A 64 8.46 -11.24 -1.32
C TRP A 64 9.81 -11.13 -0.62
N SER A 65 9.80 -11.12 0.71
CA SER A 65 10.99 -10.76 1.49
C SER A 65 12.22 -11.61 1.19
N GLN A 66 12.04 -12.91 0.90
CA GLN A 66 13.15 -13.80 0.54
C GLN A 66 13.78 -13.47 -0.80
N ARG A 67 12.99 -12.94 -1.73
CA ARG A 67 13.45 -12.60 -3.09
C ARG A 67 13.82 -11.13 -3.21
N ASP A 68 12.98 -10.26 -2.66
CA ASP A 68 13.04 -8.82 -2.93
C ASP A 68 13.58 -8.01 -1.76
N GLY A 69 13.76 -8.64 -0.59
CA GLY A 69 14.12 -7.93 0.63
C GLY A 69 12.91 -7.23 1.26
N LEU A 70 13.17 -6.44 2.28
CA LEU A 70 12.12 -5.78 3.05
C LEU A 70 11.75 -4.43 2.43
N LEU A 71 10.48 -4.04 2.59
CA LEU A 71 10.03 -2.70 2.25
C LEU A 71 10.50 -1.72 3.32
N ASN A 72 11.02 -0.58 2.88
CA ASN A 72 11.35 0.55 3.74
C ASN A 72 10.98 1.86 3.04
N ALA A 73 11.15 2.97 3.74
CA ALA A 73 10.79 4.28 3.19
C ALA A 73 11.59 4.62 1.93
N THR A 74 12.87 4.27 1.88
CA THR A 74 13.72 4.53 0.71
C THR A 74 13.20 3.80 -0.52
N ARG A 75 12.82 2.53 -0.39
CA ARG A 75 12.26 1.76 -1.51
C ARG A 75 10.92 2.32 -1.97
N LEU A 76 10.04 2.62 -1.03
CA LEU A 76 8.72 3.16 -1.34
C LEU A 76 8.84 4.47 -2.11
N THR A 77 9.61 5.40 -1.61
CA THR A 77 9.77 6.71 -2.23
C THR A 77 10.49 6.63 -3.58
N GLY A 78 11.38 5.67 -3.72
CA GLY A 78 12.05 5.43 -5.01
C GLY A 78 11.11 4.91 -6.10
N GLN A 79 10.06 4.20 -5.72
CA GLN A 79 9.08 3.65 -6.66
C GLN A 79 7.95 4.64 -6.99
N VAL A 80 7.70 5.62 -6.12
CA VAL A 80 6.61 6.57 -6.28
C VAL A 80 7.17 7.98 -6.13
N PRO A 81 7.61 8.62 -7.25
CA PRO A 81 8.26 9.93 -7.18
C PRO A 81 7.41 11.03 -6.55
N ASP A 82 6.10 10.97 -6.70
CA ASP A 82 5.16 11.96 -6.14
C ASP A 82 4.59 11.57 -4.77
N TRP A 83 5.33 10.77 -4.01
CA TRP A 83 4.88 10.25 -2.72
C TRP A 83 4.51 11.33 -1.71
N GLN A 84 5.12 12.52 -1.79
CA GLN A 84 4.81 13.61 -0.87
C GLN A 84 3.40 14.18 -1.04
N ASP A 85 2.82 13.97 -2.22
CA ASP A 85 1.46 14.44 -2.53
C ASP A 85 0.39 13.43 -2.15
N ALA A 86 0.78 12.27 -1.64
CA ALA A 86 -0.14 11.16 -1.38
C ALA A 86 -0.56 11.08 0.06
N ASP A 87 -1.78 10.58 0.29
CA ASP A 87 -2.14 9.98 1.57
C ASP A 87 -1.66 8.53 1.56
N ILE A 88 -1.04 8.11 2.66
CA ILE A 88 -0.50 6.77 2.80
C ILE A 88 -1.34 6.02 3.83
N TRP A 89 -1.89 4.89 3.44
CA TRP A 89 -2.70 4.03 4.28
C TRP A 89 -1.99 2.72 4.51
N PHE A 90 -1.82 2.36 5.79
CA PHE A 90 -1.06 1.19 6.20
C PHE A 90 -1.93 0.22 6.98
N CYS A 91 -1.81 -1.08 6.64
CA CYS A 91 -2.36 -2.17 7.44
C CYS A 91 -1.31 -3.28 7.55
N GLY A 92 -1.01 -3.66 8.79
CA GLY A 92 0.00 -4.67 9.08
C GLY A 92 0.48 -4.55 10.51
N PRO A 93 1.64 -5.14 10.84
CA PRO A 93 2.19 -5.06 12.20
C PRO A 93 2.45 -3.61 12.60
N ALA A 94 1.99 -3.23 13.80
CA ALA A 94 2.08 -1.86 14.27
C ALA A 94 3.52 -1.32 14.32
N PRO A 95 4.52 -2.09 14.80
CA PRO A 95 5.90 -1.58 14.80
C PRO A 95 6.44 -1.25 13.43
N PHE A 96 6.10 -2.05 12.41
CA PHE A 96 6.49 -1.77 11.03
C PHE A 96 5.85 -0.47 10.54
N GLY A 97 4.55 -0.29 10.79
CA GLY A 97 3.85 0.93 10.40
C GLY A 97 4.42 2.17 11.08
N GLN A 98 4.75 2.07 12.37
CA GLN A 98 5.32 3.19 13.11
C GLN A 98 6.71 3.56 12.60
N SER A 99 7.53 2.56 12.27
CA SER A 99 8.87 2.78 11.72
C SER A 99 8.79 3.43 10.33
N LEU A 100 7.89 2.94 9.48
CA LEU A 100 7.69 3.49 8.14
C LEU A 100 7.20 4.93 8.22
N LYS A 101 6.23 5.21 9.09
CA LYS A 101 5.72 6.56 9.32
C LYS A 101 6.83 7.52 9.75
N LYS A 102 7.63 7.09 10.74
CA LYS A 102 8.73 7.91 11.26
C LYS A 102 9.72 8.28 10.14
N ASP A 103 10.11 7.27 9.35
CA ASP A 103 11.09 7.48 8.29
C ASP A 103 10.56 8.36 7.17
N LEU A 104 9.30 8.16 6.78
CA LEU A 104 8.67 8.98 5.74
C LEU A 104 8.51 10.43 6.19
N MET A 105 8.13 10.65 7.46
CA MET A 105 8.02 12.01 8.00
C MET A 105 9.39 12.68 8.07
N ALA A 106 10.45 11.93 8.41
CA ALA A 106 11.81 12.46 8.39
C ALA A 106 12.26 12.84 6.98
N MET A 107 11.70 12.20 5.95
CA MET A 107 11.98 12.51 4.56
C MET A 107 11.09 13.63 4.00
N GLY A 108 10.15 14.13 4.79
CA GLY A 108 9.32 15.26 4.38
C GLY A 108 7.83 14.97 4.15
N LEU A 109 7.34 13.79 4.52
CA LEU A 109 5.90 13.54 4.44
C LEU A 109 5.17 14.46 5.43
N PRO A 110 4.17 15.23 4.99
CA PRO A 110 3.43 16.09 5.90
C PRO A 110 2.72 15.28 6.98
N GLN A 111 2.68 15.84 8.19
CA GLN A 111 1.93 15.26 9.30
C GLN A 111 0.46 15.12 8.91
N GLY A 112 -0.14 13.99 9.29
CA GLY A 112 -1.52 13.72 8.96
C GLY A 112 -1.73 12.99 7.63
N ARG A 113 -0.66 12.77 6.86
CA ARG A 113 -0.76 12.04 5.59
C ARG A 113 -0.51 10.54 5.73
N PHE A 114 -0.08 10.06 6.90
CA PHE A 114 0.14 8.64 7.16
C PHE A 114 -0.96 8.11 8.10
N HIS A 115 -1.70 7.11 7.64
CA HIS A 115 -2.87 6.59 8.32
C HIS A 115 -2.73 5.10 8.61
N GLN A 116 -2.98 4.71 9.86
CA GLN A 116 -2.99 3.31 10.27
C GLN A 116 -4.39 2.80 10.65
N GLU A 117 -5.38 3.69 10.64
CA GLU A 117 -6.76 3.37 11.00
C GLU A 117 -7.60 3.27 9.73
N LEU A 118 -7.65 2.07 9.14
CA LEU A 118 -8.30 1.88 7.85
C LEU A 118 -9.81 2.09 7.86
N PHE A 119 -10.46 1.97 9.02
CA PHE A 119 -11.89 2.22 9.07
C PHE A 119 -12.25 3.68 8.75
N GLN A 120 -11.28 4.59 8.78
CA GLN A 120 -11.46 5.99 8.39
C GLN A 120 -11.28 6.22 6.88
N MET A 121 -10.86 5.20 6.15
CA MET A 121 -10.63 5.33 4.72
C MET A 121 -11.95 5.48 3.97
N ARG A 122 -12.06 6.51 3.12
CA ARG A 122 -13.22 6.80 2.29
C ARG A 122 -12.94 6.53 0.82
#